data_bc51fd581505e1ea6ab15a4a9a993c46
#
_entry.id   bc51fd581505e1ea6ab15a4a9a993c46
#
_cell.length_a   1.000
_cell.length_b   1.000
_cell.length_c   1.000
_cell.angle_alpha   90.00
_cell.angle_beta   90.00
_cell.angle_gamma   90.00
#
_symmetry.space_group_name_H-M   'P 1'
#
loop_
_entity.id
_entity.type
_entity.pdbx_description
1 polymer ?
#
loop_
_entity_poly.entity_id
_entity_poly.type
_entity_poly.pdbx_seq_one_letter_code
_entity_poly.pdbx_strand_id
1 'polypeptide(L)'
;MGLTMENILLELLLRAFQFIFSLDPEIWNITLLSLKVSGTAVLIGSLIGLPIGMILGLRWFSGKQILMRFIDLTLRSIINTFMGLPPVVVGLVVYLLFAGSGPLGPLGLLYSPTAMIITQLIMVIPIMTGVTMSAVGSVEKAIREKALSLGATDRQAAWMVLREARMGML
;
A
#
# COMPACT_ATOMS: atom_id res chain seq x y z
N MET A 1 -12.70 -18.14 -46.58
CA MET A 1 -12.27 -19.18 -45.65
C MET A 1 -12.36 -18.56 -44.27
N GLY A 2 -13.47 -18.79 -43.56
CA GLY A 2 -13.74 -18.10 -42.32
C GLY A 2 -12.84 -18.60 -41.20
N LEU A 3 -11.99 -17.72 -40.70
CA LEU A 3 -11.29 -17.94 -39.44
C LEU A 3 -12.35 -18.06 -38.34
N THR A 4 -12.50 -19.22 -37.76
CA THR A 4 -13.35 -19.42 -36.61
C THR A 4 -12.77 -18.60 -35.44
N MET A 5 -13.63 -18.07 -34.55
CA MET A 5 -13.20 -17.30 -33.35
C MET A 5 -12.14 -18.05 -32.56
N GLU A 6 -12.19 -19.35 -32.54
CA GLU A 6 -11.24 -20.24 -31.88
C GLU A 6 -9.82 -20.15 -32.48
N ASN A 7 -9.71 -20.11 -33.79
CA ASN A 7 -8.42 -19.95 -34.47
C ASN A 7 -7.80 -18.58 -34.28
N ILE A 8 -8.64 -17.52 -34.20
CA ILE A 8 -8.20 -16.16 -33.92
C ILE A 8 -7.66 -16.05 -32.47
N LEU A 9 -8.37 -16.63 -31.49
CA LEU A 9 -7.93 -16.67 -30.12
C LEU A 9 -6.60 -17.44 -29.95
N LEU A 10 -6.47 -18.57 -30.62
CA LEU A 10 -5.27 -19.39 -30.56
C LEU A 10 -4.07 -18.66 -31.20
N GLU A 11 -4.27 -17.98 -32.33
CA GLU A 11 -3.23 -17.18 -32.96
C GLU A 11 -2.81 -15.99 -32.13
N LEU A 12 -3.76 -15.30 -31.48
CA LEU A 12 -3.48 -14.20 -30.56
C LEU A 12 -2.70 -14.67 -29.34
N LEU A 13 -3.07 -15.81 -28.77
CA LEU A 13 -2.34 -16.41 -27.65
C LEU A 13 -0.91 -16.79 -28.04
N LEU A 14 -0.74 -17.46 -29.18
CA LEU A 14 0.60 -17.85 -29.69
C LEU A 14 1.47 -16.61 -29.93
N ARG A 15 0.92 -15.56 -30.54
CA ARG A 15 1.63 -14.28 -30.71
C ARG A 15 1.99 -13.64 -29.39
N ALA A 16 1.07 -13.61 -28.40
CA ALA A 16 1.36 -13.09 -27.06
C ALA A 16 2.51 -13.86 -26.40
N PHE A 17 2.50 -15.19 -26.47
CA PHE A 17 3.61 -16.02 -25.98
C PHE A 17 4.93 -15.73 -26.72
N GLN A 18 4.89 -15.61 -28.04
CA GLN A 18 6.08 -15.24 -28.81
C GLN A 18 6.64 -13.89 -28.41
N PHE A 19 5.78 -12.89 -28.20
CA PHE A 19 6.22 -11.56 -27.71
C PHE A 19 6.86 -11.61 -26.32
N ILE A 20 6.33 -12.42 -25.41
CA ILE A 20 6.91 -12.60 -24.08
C ILE A 20 8.29 -13.25 -24.12
N PHE A 21 8.48 -14.25 -25.00
CA PHE A 21 9.74 -14.99 -25.11
C PHE A 21 10.74 -14.37 -26.11
N SER A 22 10.32 -13.45 -26.96
CA SER A 22 11.21 -12.83 -27.96
C SER A 22 12.21 -11.83 -27.37
N LEU A 23 12.12 -11.54 -26.04
CA LEU A 23 12.98 -10.55 -25.34
C LEU A 23 13.01 -9.21 -26.10
N ASP A 24 11.87 -8.80 -26.67
CA ASP A 24 11.75 -7.53 -27.36
C ASP A 24 12.19 -6.39 -26.43
N PRO A 25 13.14 -5.55 -26.82
CA PRO A 25 13.65 -4.46 -26.00
C PRO A 25 12.56 -3.51 -25.51
N GLU A 26 11.50 -3.32 -26.27
CA GLU A 26 10.38 -2.46 -25.91
C GLU A 26 9.58 -3.05 -24.74
N ILE A 27 9.23 -4.35 -24.82
CA ILE A 27 8.52 -5.06 -23.74
C ILE A 27 9.36 -5.08 -22.46
N TRP A 28 10.67 -5.33 -22.61
CA TRP A 28 11.59 -5.36 -21.49
C TRP A 28 11.69 -4.00 -20.78
N ASN A 29 11.77 -2.92 -21.54
CA ASN A 29 11.80 -1.55 -21.01
C ASN A 29 10.50 -1.21 -20.26
N ILE A 30 9.33 -1.57 -20.80
CA ILE A 30 8.03 -1.35 -20.14
C ILE A 30 7.95 -2.16 -18.84
N THR A 31 8.39 -3.41 -18.87
CA THR A 31 8.40 -4.30 -17.70
C THR A 31 9.31 -3.75 -16.60
N LEU A 32 10.54 -3.36 -16.95
CA LEU A 32 11.49 -2.76 -16.02
C LEU A 32 10.97 -1.44 -15.44
N LEU A 33 10.33 -0.60 -16.27
CA LEU A 33 9.73 0.64 -15.81
C LEU A 33 8.62 0.35 -14.79
N SER A 34 7.72 -0.58 -15.09
CA SER A 34 6.64 -0.98 -14.20
C SER A 34 7.17 -1.53 -12.87
N LEU A 35 8.19 -2.38 -12.94
CA LEU A 35 8.83 -2.95 -11.74
C LEU A 35 9.53 -1.88 -10.90
N LYS A 36 10.22 -0.94 -11.55
CA LYS A 36 10.87 0.20 -10.89
C LYS A 36 9.87 1.12 -10.21
N VAL A 37 8.80 1.48 -10.89
CA VAL A 37 7.75 2.34 -10.35
C VAL A 37 7.06 1.68 -9.15
N SER A 38 6.58 0.44 -9.33
CA SER A 38 5.88 -0.29 -8.27
C SER A 38 6.81 -0.63 -7.10
N GLY A 39 8.02 -1.08 -7.37
CA GLY A 39 9.03 -1.39 -6.35
C GLY A 39 9.38 -0.15 -5.51
N THR A 40 9.60 0.99 -6.16
CA THR A 40 9.88 2.25 -5.46
C THR A 40 8.71 2.69 -4.58
N ALA A 41 7.48 2.62 -5.12
CA ALA A 41 6.28 3.00 -4.38
C ALA A 41 6.05 2.08 -3.17
N VAL A 42 6.23 0.76 -3.33
CA VAL A 42 6.08 -0.20 -2.23
C VAL A 42 7.16 0.00 -1.17
N LEU A 43 8.41 0.21 -1.55
CA LEU A 43 9.50 0.46 -0.60
C LEU A 43 9.26 1.72 0.23
N ILE A 44 8.98 2.85 -0.42
CA ILE A 44 8.71 4.11 0.27
C ILE A 44 7.42 4.00 1.10
N GLY A 45 6.36 3.44 0.51
CA GLY A 45 5.08 3.25 1.18
C GLY A 45 5.18 2.35 2.41
N SER A 46 6.00 1.29 2.35
CA SER A 46 6.27 0.42 3.50
C SER A 46 7.07 1.13 4.59
N LEU A 47 8.12 1.89 4.20
CA LEU A 47 8.93 2.66 5.15
C LEU A 47 8.09 3.66 5.97
N ILE A 48 7.03 4.20 5.38
CA ILE A 48 6.12 5.14 6.03
C ILE A 48 4.95 4.39 6.70
N GLY A 49 4.29 3.50 5.98
CA GLY A 49 3.06 2.85 6.41
C GLY A 49 3.26 1.85 7.55
N LEU A 50 4.34 1.06 7.53
CA LEU A 50 4.61 0.09 8.59
C LEU A 50 4.80 0.75 9.96
N PRO A 51 5.67 1.77 10.15
CA PRO A 51 5.83 2.42 11.44
C PRO A 51 4.54 3.06 11.94
N ILE A 52 3.81 3.75 11.06
CA ILE A 52 2.53 4.37 11.42
C ILE A 52 1.51 3.30 11.83
N GLY A 53 1.40 2.22 11.06
CA GLY A 53 0.51 1.10 11.37
C GLY A 53 0.86 0.40 12.68
N MET A 54 2.14 0.21 12.98
CA MET A 54 2.60 -0.34 14.26
C MET A 54 2.23 0.56 15.44
N ILE A 55 2.47 1.86 15.34
CA ILE A 55 2.14 2.83 16.40
C ILE A 55 0.64 2.84 16.66
N LEU A 56 -0.18 2.89 15.62
CA LEU A 56 -1.63 2.89 15.73
C LEU A 56 -2.17 1.51 16.19
N GLY A 57 -1.56 0.42 15.75
CA GLY A 57 -1.91 -0.95 16.14
C GLY A 57 -1.68 -1.22 17.61
N LEU A 58 -0.57 -0.75 18.17
CA LEU A 58 -0.23 -0.88 19.60
C LEU A 58 -1.12 -0.03 20.52
N ARG A 59 -2.08 0.72 19.99
CA ARG A 59 -2.94 1.64 20.78
C ARG A 59 -2.16 2.51 21.74
N TRP A 60 -0.94 2.88 21.38
CA TRP A 60 -0.06 3.68 22.24
C TRP A 60 -0.68 5.02 22.64
N PHE A 61 -1.56 5.55 21.76
CA PHE A 61 -2.33 6.78 22.03
C PHE A 61 -3.61 6.54 22.84
N SER A 62 -3.90 5.30 23.26
CA SER A 62 -5.09 4.95 24.06
C SER A 62 -4.94 5.39 25.53
N GLY A 63 -4.36 6.57 25.75
CA GLY A 63 -4.26 7.20 27.05
C GLY A 63 -5.64 7.58 27.61
N LYS A 64 -5.69 7.84 28.93
CA LYS A 64 -6.90 8.25 29.67
C LYS A 64 -7.49 9.60 29.23
N GLN A 65 -6.81 10.35 28.35
CA GLN A 65 -7.25 11.66 27.87
C GLN A 65 -8.21 11.51 26.68
N ILE A 66 -9.38 12.10 26.78
CA ILE A 66 -10.44 12.09 25.76
C ILE A 66 -9.92 12.58 24.40
N LEU A 67 -9.05 13.60 24.39
CA LEU A 67 -8.45 14.16 23.19
C LEU A 67 -7.60 13.13 22.43
N MET A 68 -6.76 12.37 23.12
CA MET A 68 -5.92 11.32 22.49
C MET A 68 -6.76 10.21 21.87
N ARG A 69 -7.85 9.84 22.53
CA ARG A 69 -8.79 8.84 21.99
C ARG A 69 -9.51 9.36 20.74
N PHE A 70 -9.88 10.64 20.73
CA PHE A 70 -10.50 11.26 19.55
C PHE A 70 -9.55 11.30 18.36
N ILE A 71 -8.29 11.68 18.55
CA ILE A 71 -7.25 11.69 17.52
C ILE A 71 -7.03 10.26 16.96
N ASP A 72 -6.92 9.25 17.83
CA ASP A 72 -6.74 7.85 17.41
C ASP A 72 -7.92 7.37 16.54
N LEU A 73 -9.15 7.61 16.96
CA LEU A 73 -10.35 7.24 16.21
C LEU A 73 -10.42 7.95 14.85
N THR A 74 -10.09 9.23 14.80
CA THR A 74 -10.10 10.03 13.57
C THR A 74 -9.06 9.52 12.59
N LEU A 75 -7.82 9.26 13.03
CA LEU A 75 -6.75 8.72 12.20
C LEU A 75 -7.11 7.35 11.63
N ARG A 76 -7.68 6.45 12.45
CA ARG A 76 -8.15 5.14 11.99
C ARG A 76 -9.24 5.26 10.94
N SER A 77 -10.21 6.15 11.15
CA SER A 77 -11.29 6.41 10.19
C SER A 77 -10.73 6.93 8.87
N ILE A 78 -9.79 7.87 8.91
CA ILE A 78 -9.15 8.41 7.71
C ILE A 78 -8.42 7.28 6.95
N ILE A 79 -7.60 6.49 7.63
CA ILE A 79 -6.86 5.39 7.00
C ILE A 79 -7.83 4.38 6.36
N ASN A 80 -8.87 3.97 7.08
CA ASN A 80 -9.87 3.03 6.55
C ASN A 80 -10.62 3.60 5.35
N THR A 81 -10.93 4.90 5.35
CA THR A 81 -11.56 5.58 4.20
C THR A 81 -10.64 5.57 2.99
N PHE A 82 -9.35 5.90 3.18
CA PHE A 82 -8.37 5.90 2.08
C PHE A 82 -8.11 4.49 1.54
N MET A 83 -8.14 3.45 2.38
CA MET A 83 -8.05 2.04 1.91
C MET A 83 -9.21 1.64 1.00
N GLY A 84 -10.39 2.23 1.19
CA GLY A 84 -11.58 1.97 0.38
C GLY A 84 -11.68 2.78 -0.90
N LEU A 85 -10.76 3.71 -1.18
CA LEU A 85 -10.82 4.54 -2.38
C LEU A 85 -10.56 3.71 -3.65
N PRO A 86 -11.45 3.82 -4.66
CA PRO A 86 -11.20 3.17 -5.94
C PRO A 86 -9.94 3.73 -6.62
N PRO A 87 -9.05 2.86 -7.17
CA PRO A 87 -7.83 3.30 -7.84
C PRO A 87 -8.04 4.32 -8.95
N VAL A 88 -9.14 4.20 -9.67
CA VAL A 88 -9.52 5.11 -10.76
C VAL A 88 -9.75 6.53 -10.24
N VAL A 89 -10.37 6.67 -9.08
CA VAL A 89 -10.63 7.99 -8.45
C VAL A 89 -9.31 8.65 -8.06
N VAL A 90 -8.40 7.89 -7.45
CA VAL A 90 -7.07 8.40 -7.08
C VAL A 90 -6.29 8.83 -8.33
N GLY A 91 -6.30 8.00 -9.38
CA GLY A 91 -5.65 8.33 -10.65
C GLY A 91 -6.24 9.60 -11.30
N LEU A 92 -7.57 9.76 -11.28
CA LEU A 92 -8.23 10.95 -11.82
C LEU A 92 -7.88 12.21 -11.03
N VAL A 93 -7.87 12.14 -9.70
CA VAL A 93 -7.49 13.29 -8.85
C VAL A 93 -6.06 13.71 -9.14
N VAL A 94 -5.12 12.76 -9.19
CA VAL A 94 -3.72 13.04 -9.50
C VAL A 94 -3.57 13.61 -10.91
N TYR A 95 -4.29 13.06 -11.89
CA TYR A 95 -4.34 13.60 -13.25
C TYR A 95 -4.78 15.07 -13.26
N LEU A 96 -5.88 15.40 -12.59
CA LEU A 96 -6.38 16.78 -12.52
C LEU A 96 -5.41 17.74 -11.82
N LEU A 97 -4.69 17.26 -10.81
CA LEU A 97 -3.68 18.05 -10.11
C LEU A 97 -2.46 18.36 -10.98
N PHE A 98 -1.99 17.38 -11.79
CA PHE A 98 -0.81 17.52 -12.65
C PHE A 98 -1.12 17.96 -14.08
N ALA A 99 -2.39 18.04 -14.48
CA ALA A 99 -2.79 18.60 -15.78
C ALA A 99 -2.31 20.04 -15.93
N GLY A 100 -2.04 20.48 -17.15
CA GLY A 100 -1.51 21.82 -17.42
C GLY A 100 -2.33 22.97 -16.83
N SER A 101 -3.64 22.77 -16.67
CA SER A 101 -4.58 23.71 -16.00
C SER A 101 -4.69 23.47 -14.49
N GLY A 102 -4.08 22.42 -13.95
CA GLY A 102 -4.13 22.07 -12.54
C GLY A 102 -3.10 22.83 -11.70
N PRO A 103 -3.25 22.81 -10.37
CA PRO A 103 -2.38 23.56 -9.46
C PRO A 103 -0.91 23.11 -9.49
N LEU A 104 -0.63 21.86 -9.86
CA LEU A 104 0.70 21.29 -9.99
C LEU A 104 1.14 21.13 -11.45
N GLY A 105 0.35 21.65 -12.41
CA GLY A 105 0.65 21.66 -13.84
C GLY A 105 2.04 22.22 -14.21
N PRO A 106 2.48 23.34 -13.59
CA PRO A 106 3.81 23.92 -13.86
C PRO A 106 5.00 22.99 -13.59
N LEU A 107 4.79 21.90 -12.78
CA LEU A 107 5.84 20.90 -12.51
C LEU A 107 6.13 19.99 -13.71
N GLY A 108 5.26 19.95 -14.72
CA GLY A 108 5.45 19.13 -15.93
C GLY A 108 5.55 17.62 -15.66
N LEU A 109 4.98 17.12 -14.55
CA LEU A 109 5.11 15.72 -14.11
C LEU A 109 4.09 14.79 -14.77
N LEU A 110 3.09 15.32 -15.47
CA LEU A 110 2.06 14.51 -16.11
C LEU A 110 2.71 13.50 -17.09
N TYR A 111 2.25 12.25 -17.06
CA TYR A 111 2.78 11.11 -17.83
C TYR A 111 4.23 10.74 -17.51
N SER A 112 4.80 11.22 -16.40
CA SER A 112 6.14 10.82 -15.95
C SER A 112 6.10 9.62 -15.00
N PRO A 113 7.19 8.84 -14.89
CA PRO A 113 7.32 7.80 -13.86
C PRO A 113 7.14 8.33 -12.44
N THR A 114 7.51 9.58 -12.19
CA THR A 114 7.33 10.25 -10.89
C THR A 114 5.86 10.41 -10.54
N ALA A 115 5.01 10.83 -11.48
CA ALA A 115 3.57 10.93 -11.24
C ALA A 115 2.94 9.55 -10.95
N MET A 116 3.41 8.49 -11.63
CA MET A 116 2.99 7.12 -11.36
C MET A 116 3.35 6.68 -9.94
N ILE A 117 4.58 6.96 -9.49
CA ILE A 117 5.04 6.65 -8.12
C ILE A 117 4.19 7.40 -7.09
N ILE A 118 3.93 8.71 -7.29
CA ILE A 118 3.10 9.51 -6.39
C ILE A 118 1.69 8.93 -6.28
N THR A 119 1.08 8.58 -7.41
CA THR A 119 -0.26 7.97 -7.43
C THR A 119 -0.29 6.67 -6.64
N GLN A 120 0.71 5.81 -6.83
CA GLN A 120 0.82 4.55 -6.11
C GLN A 120 1.08 4.76 -4.62
N LEU A 121 1.90 5.77 -4.21
CA LEU A 121 2.14 6.07 -2.80
C LEU A 121 0.86 6.50 -2.07
N ILE A 122 0.01 7.30 -2.70
CA ILE A 122 -1.28 7.70 -2.12
C ILE A 122 -2.13 6.49 -1.77
N MET A 123 -2.02 5.40 -2.52
CA MET A 123 -2.75 4.15 -2.28
C MET A 123 -2.00 3.20 -1.32
N VAL A 124 -0.71 3.02 -1.52
CA VAL A 124 0.10 2.03 -0.79
C VAL A 124 0.25 2.42 0.68
N ILE A 125 0.46 3.71 0.99
CA ILE A 125 0.65 4.17 2.38
C ILE A 125 -0.55 3.81 3.27
N PRO A 126 -1.80 4.18 2.96
CA PRO A 126 -2.94 3.82 3.80
C PRO A 126 -3.19 2.30 3.85
N ILE A 127 -2.98 1.58 2.75
CA ILE A 127 -3.13 0.11 2.72
C ILE A 127 -2.12 -0.53 3.67
N MET A 128 -0.83 -0.21 3.55
CA MET A 128 0.21 -0.74 4.42
C MET A 128 -0.03 -0.37 5.89
N THR A 129 -0.45 0.87 6.14
CA THR A 129 -0.78 1.34 7.49
C THR A 129 -1.95 0.56 8.08
N GLY A 130 -3.04 0.42 7.34
CA GLY A 130 -4.26 -0.24 7.82
C GLY A 130 -4.07 -1.74 8.04
N VAL A 131 -3.40 -2.44 7.11
CA VAL A 131 -3.08 -3.87 7.25
C VAL A 131 -2.19 -4.09 8.47
N THR A 132 -1.13 -3.30 8.63
CA THR A 132 -0.22 -3.40 9.78
C THR A 132 -0.94 -3.09 11.09
N MET A 133 -1.74 -2.03 11.12
CA MET A 133 -2.55 -1.64 12.28
C MET A 133 -3.51 -2.77 12.70
N SER A 134 -4.15 -3.41 11.73
CA SER A 134 -5.07 -4.53 11.97
C SER A 134 -4.32 -5.76 12.48
N ALA A 135 -3.20 -6.13 11.86
CA ALA A 135 -2.38 -7.27 12.25
C ALA A 135 -1.83 -7.12 13.68
N VAL A 136 -1.28 -5.94 14.00
CA VAL A 136 -0.77 -5.66 15.35
C VAL A 136 -1.91 -5.62 16.37
N GLY A 137 -3.04 -4.97 16.03
CA GLY A 137 -4.19 -4.84 16.92
C GLY A 137 -4.88 -6.17 17.25
N SER A 138 -4.86 -7.16 16.34
CA SER A 138 -5.44 -8.49 16.57
C SER A 138 -4.65 -9.30 17.61
N VAL A 139 -3.34 -9.08 17.68
CA VAL A 139 -2.42 -9.82 18.57
C VAL A 139 -2.28 -9.14 19.93
N GLU A 140 -2.42 -7.81 19.98
CA GLU A 140 -2.08 -6.99 21.14
C GLU A 140 -2.74 -7.44 22.44
N LYS A 141 -4.05 -7.69 22.41
CA LYS A 141 -4.82 -7.90 23.64
C LYS A 141 -4.41 -9.17 24.38
N ALA A 142 -4.29 -10.29 23.68
CA ALA A 142 -3.99 -11.59 24.28
C ALA A 142 -2.52 -11.68 24.78
N ILE A 143 -1.57 -11.20 24.00
CA ILE A 143 -0.14 -11.30 24.31
C ILE A 143 0.26 -10.23 25.32
N ARG A 144 -0.26 -9.01 25.19
CA ARG A 144 0.03 -7.93 26.11
C ARG A 144 -0.42 -8.26 27.55
N GLU A 145 -1.64 -8.77 27.71
CA GLU A 145 -2.14 -9.17 29.03
C GLU A 145 -1.29 -10.28 29.65
N LYS A 146 -0.90 -11.30 28.86
CA LYS A 146 0.00 -12.36 29.31
C LYS A 146 1.39 -11.85 29.68
N ALA A 147 1.98 -10.98 28.88
CA ALA A 147 3.29 -10.42 29.15
C ALA A 147 3.30 -9.59 30.43
N LEU A 148 2.30 -8.72 30.63
CA LEU A 148 2.18 -7.90 31.82
C LEU A 148 1.94 -8.74 33.09
N SER A 149 1.15 -9.82 33.01
CA SER A 149 0.94 -10.73 34.14
C SER A 149 2.20 -11.50 34.55
N LEU A 150 3.15 -11.65 33.61
CA LEU A 150 4.47 -12.24 33.86
C LEU A 150 5.53 -11.22 34.30
N GLY A 151 5.12 -9.96 34.56
CA GLY A 151 6.00 -8.91 35.04
C GLY A 151 6.78 -8.16 33.95
N ALA A 152 6.40 -8.31 32.67
CA ALA A 152 7.02 -7.54 31.58
C ALA A 152 6.65 -6.06 31.68
N THR A 153 7.60 -5.20 31.32
CA THR A 153 7.32 -3.75 31.15
C THR A 153 6.50 -3.51 29.89
N ASP A 154 5.81 -2.35 29.80
CA ASP A 154 5.02 -1.99 28.62
C ASP A 154 5.84 -2.06 27.30
N ARG A 155 7.12 -1.68 27.33
CA ARG A 155 8.00 -1.76 26.17
C ARG A 155 8.31 -3.21 25.77
N GLN A 156 8.53 -4.08 26.75
CA GLN A 156 8.76 -5.53 26.50
C GLN A 156 7.48 -6.19 25.97
N ALA A 157 6.32 -5.85 26.52
CA ALA A 157 5.04 -6.34 26.04
C ALA A 157 4.78 -5.88 24.58
N ALA A 158 5.03 -4.60 24.25
CA ALA A 158 4.92 -4.07 22.90
C ALA A 158 5.84 -4.79 21.92
N TRP A 159 7.10 -5.07 22.32
CA TRP A 159 8.03 -5.83 21.49
C TRP A 159 7.55 -7.27 21.23
N MET A 160 6.99 -7.94 22.23
CA MET A 160 6.42 -9.29 22.06
C MET A 160 5.26 -9.29 21.08
N VAL A 161 4.36 -8.29 21.18
CA VAL A 161 3.24 -8.13 20.25
C VAL A 161 3.74 -7.95 18.80
N LEU A 162 4.73 -7.08 18.59
CA LEU A 162 5.30 -6.86 17.26
C LEU A 162 5.98 -8.11 16.69
N ARG A 163 6.67 -8.85 17.54
CA ARG A 163 7.33 -10.11 17.13
C ARG A 163 6.31 -11.16 16.70
N GLU A 164 5.19 -11.27 17.41
CA GLU A 164 4.13 -12.22 17.09
C GLU A 164 3.32 -11.79 15.87
N ALA A 165 2.99 -10.51 15.78
CA ALA A 165 2.29 -9.96 14.62
C ALA A 165 3.07 -10.19 13.31
N ARG A 166 4.41 -10.18 13.36
CA ARG A 166 5.24 -10.51 12.21
C ARG A 166 5.00 -11.91 11.68
N MET A 167 4.77 -12.89 12.56
CA MET A 167 4.49 -14.28 12.15
C MET A 167 3.10 -14.47 11.58
N GLY A 168 2.16 -13.62 11.96
CA GLY A 168 0.79 -13.60 11.40
C GLY A 168 0.65 -12.84 10.09
N MET A 169 1.69 -12.11 9.65
CA MET A 169 1.71 -11.38 8.38
C MET A 169 2.40 -12.18 7.24
N LEU A 170 3.00 -13.31 7.53
CA LEU A 170 3.59 -14.27 6.59
C LEU A 170 2.61 -15.40 6.28
#